data_43e6ef710b500592ba4765d9bfcb82c7
#
_entry.id   43e6ef710b500592ba4765d9bfcb82c7
#
_cell.length_a   1.000
_cell.length_b   1.000
_cell.length_c   1.000
_cell.angle_alpha   90.00
_cell.angle_beta   90.00
_cell.angle_gamma   90.00
#
_symmetry.space_group_name_H-M   'P 1'
#
loop_
_entity.id
_entity.type
_entity.pdbx_description
1 polymer ?
#
loop_
_entity_poly.entity_id
_entity_poly.type
_entity_poly.pdbx_seq_one_letter_code
_entity_poly.pdbx_strand_id
1 'polypeptide(L)'
;MDFNYILEKIKNAEIIKCPFPHLDIINFLSKEHLQLISNEKQIHFEEKTTNDEVYKELVENGWKIQGFPGCTSSWNDYKKYSSGNPVENIGITFRLHNYKNKIIKKLLEFMNSNEFHKTLKEKFKIYEETTIISAIQKNLTGYEISPHPDIRQKCLTYLLNINNNSEIENLDCNTHLLEFKDKYKYIQEYWEKNKDVNRCWVPWEWCNTIKKNE
;
A
#
# COMPACT_ATOMS: atom_id res chain seq x y z
N MET A 1 -8.88 7.28 22.83
CA MET A 1 -8.24 6.35 21.90
C MET A 1 -7.00 7.03 21.35
N ASP A 2 -5.85 6.45 21.60
CA ASP A 2 -4.53 7.04 21.37
C ASP A 2 -3.68 6.04 20.57
N PHE A 3 -2.99 6.51 19.55
CA PHE A 3 -2.10 5.72 18.71
C PHE A 3 -0.60 5.92 19.02
N ASN A 4 -0.27 6.67 20.07
CA ASN A 4 1.13 7.02 20.40
C ASN A 4 2.03 5.80 20.66
N TYR A 5 1.48 4.67 21.08
CA TYR A 5 2.23 3.42 21.22
C TYR A 5 2.91 2.96 19.90
N ILE A 6 2.39 3.40 18.75
CA ILE A 6 2.96 3.11 17.43
C ILE A 6 4.34 3.79 17.28
N LEU A 7 4.50 5.00 17.83
CA LEU A 7 5.78 5.71 17.78
C LEU A 7 6.88 4.89 18.45
N GLU A 8 6.57 4.29 19.59
CA GLU A 8 7.53 3.43 20.30
C GLU A 8 7.83 2.14 19.52
N LYS A 9 6.83 1.55 18.86
CA LYS A 9 7.07 0.40 17.99
C LYS A 9 8.03 0.74 16.84
N ILE A 10 7.85 1.90 16.19
CA ILE A 10 8.74 2.36 15.12
C ILE A 10 10.15 2.61 15.65
N LYS A 11 10.29 3.29 16.80
CA LYS A 11 11.60 3.58 17.39
C LYS A 11 12.37 2.30 17.73
N ASN A 12 11.69 1.30 18.29
CA ASN A 12 12.29 0.06 18.75
C ASN A 12 12.49 -0.99 17.66
N ALA A 13 11.78 -0.91 16.53
CA ALA A 13 11.93 -1.86 15.44
C ALA A 13 13.34 -1.78 14.81
N GLU A 14 13.92 -2.90 14.46
CA GLU A 14 15.22 -2.93 13.77
C GLU A 14 15.07 -2.66 12.28
N ILE A 15 16.03 -1.92 11.71
CA ILE A 15 16.07 -1.72 10.25
C ILE A 15 16.66 -2.97 9.61
N ILE A 16 15.84 -3.64 8.80
CA ILE A 16 16.26 -4.76 7.96
C ILE A 16 16.90 -4.17 6.70
N LYS A 17 18.08 -4.63 6.32
CA LYS A 17 18.87 -4.05 5.22
C LYS A 17 18.59 -4.67 3.85
N CYS A 18 18.14 -5.93 3.84
CA CYS A 18 17.93 -6.68 2.60
C CYS A 18 16.43 -6.85 2.32
N PRO A 19 15.95 -6.63 1.09
CA PRO A 19 16.68 -6.24 -0.13
C PRO A 19 17.03 -4.74 -0.19
N PHE A 20 16.46 -3.93 0.67
CA PHE A 20 16.72 -2.50 0.88
C PHE A 20 16.31 -2.12 2.31
N PRO A 21 16.76 -0.99 2.84
CA PRO A 21 16.40 -0.59 4.21
C PRO A 21 14.88 -0.49 4.40
N HIS A 22 14.34 -1.33 5.28
CA HIS A 22 12.91 -1.32 5.62
C HIS A 22 12.67 -1.71 7.07
N LEU A 23 11.46 -1.43 7.55
CA LEU A 23 10.91 -1.96 8.79
C LEU A 23 9.80 -2.94 8.47
N ASP A 24 9.74 -4.01 9.24
CA ASP A 24 8.61 -4.92 9.30
C ASP A 24 8.12 -4.98 10.75
N ILE A 25 6.93 -4.45 10.98
CA ILE A 25 6.39 -4.32 12.33
C ILE A 25 5.09 -5.13 12.41
N ILE A 26 5.24 -6.37 12.85
CA ILE A 26 4.11 -7.25 13.11
C ILE A 26 3.25 -6.65 14.22
N ASN A 27 1.92 -6.79 14.11
CA ASN A 27 0.97 -6.21 15.04
C ASN A 27 1.15 -4.68 15.20
N PHE A 28 1.37 -3.97 14.09
CA PHE A 28 1.54 -2.51 14.10
C PHE A 28 0.41 -1.81 14.86
N LEU A 29 -0.85 -2.14 14.56
CA LEU A 29 -1.99 -1.78 15.38
C LEU A 29 -2.15 -2.77 16.55
N SER A 30 -2.71 -2.30 17.66
CA SER A 30 -3.21 -3.20 18.69
C SER A 30 -4.38 -4.02 18.14
N LYS A 31 -4.58 -5.22 18.67
CA LYS A 31 -5.70 -6.08 18.26
C LYS A 31 -7.06 -5.37 18.38
N GLU A 32 -7.23 -4.58 19.45
CA GLU A 32 -8.44 -3.77 19.66
C GLU A 32 -8.61 -2.73 18.55
N HIS A 33 -7.58 -1.95 18.23
CA HIS A 33 -7.65 -0.93 17.20
C HIS A 33 -7.86 -1.54 15.81
N LEU A 34 -7.19 -2.66 15.51
CA LEU A 34 -7.39 -3.35 14.24
C LEU A 34 -8.83 -3.83 14.09
N GLN A 35 -9.41 -4.46 15.12
CA GLN A 35 -10.81 -4.90 15.09
C GLN A 35 -11.78 -3.73 14.91
N LEU A 36 -11.57 -2.63 15.63
CA LEU A 36 -12.42 -1.46 15.52
C LEU A 36 -12.37 -0.83 14.12
N ILE A 37 -11.21 -0.82 13.47
CA ILE A 37 -11.03 -0.25 12.14
C ILE A 37 -11.57 -1.21 11.07
N SER A 38 -11.19 -2.48 11.12
CA SER A 38 -11.57 -3.47 10.11
C SER A 38 -13.06 -3.78 10.09
N ASN A 39 -13.75 -3.66 11.23
CA ASN A 39 -15.20 -3.87 11.33
C ASN A 39 -16.04 -2.64 10.94
N GLU A 40 -15.40 -1.52 10.64
CA GLU A 40 -16.12 -0.33 10.22
C GLU A 40 -16.78 -0.52 8.85
N LYS A 41 -18.05 -0.13 8.75
CA LYS A 41 -18.84 -0.24 7.50
C LYS A 41 -18.19 0.44 6.30
N GLN A 42 -17.33 1.42 6.50
CA GLN A 42 -16.57 2.05 5.42
C GLN A 42 -15.39 1.19 4.95
N ILE A 43 -14.93 0.24 5.75
CA ILE A 43 -13.78 -0.63 5.46
C ILE A 43 -14.25 -2.03 5.09
N HIS A 44 -15.14 -2.60 5.89
CA HIS A 44 -15.68 -3.93 5.70
C HIS A 44 -17.03 -3.86 4.98
N PHE A 45 -17.13 -4.54 3.86
CA PHE A 45 -18.36 -4.71 3.11
C PHE A 45 -18.81 -6.17 3.21
N GLU A 46 -20.11 -6.36 3.29
CA GLU A 46 -20.70 -7.69 3.09
C GLU A 46 -20.42 -8.18 1.67
N GLU A 47 -20.32 -9.49 1.50
CA GLU A 47 -20.18 -10.09 0.18
C GLU A 47 -21.30 -9.62 -0.75
N LYS A 48 -20.91 -9.25 -1.96
CA LYS A 48 -21.83 -8.86 -3.02
C LYS A 48 -21.76 -9.87 -4.16
N THR A 49 -22.88 -10.05 -4.81
CA THR A 49 -23.00 -11.01 -5.90
C THR A 49 -22.48 -10.47 -7.21
N THR A 50 -22.42 -9.15 -7.36
CA THR A 50 -21.98 -8.50 -8.59
C THR A 50 -20.97 -7.37 -8.34
N ASN A 51 -20.10 -7.14 -9.31
CA ASN A 51 -19.15 -6.03 -9.28
C ASN A 51 -19.84 -4.66 -9.25
N ASP A 52 -21.01 -4.51 -9.87
CA ASP A 52 -21.74 -3.24 -9.85
C ASP A 52 -22.31 -2.91 -8.47
N GLU A 53 -22.73 -3.91 -7.69
CA GLU A 53 -23.14 -3.73 -6.30
C GLU A 53 -21.95 -3.33 -5.42
N VAL A 54 -20.78 -3.94 -5.62
CA VAL A 54 -19.53 -3.56 -4.94
C VAL A 54 -19.19 -2.10 -5.24
N TYR A 55 -19.24 -1.72 -6.51
CA TYR A 55 -18.95 -0.34 -6.92
C TYR A 55 -19.90 0.67 -6.29
N LYS A 56 -21.20 0.40 -6.36
CA LYS A 56 -22.23 1.26 -5.77
C LYS A 56 -21.99 1.46 -4.28
N GLU A 57 -21.74 0.38 -3.54
CA GLU A 57 -21.47 0.45 -2.11
C GLU A 57 -20.20 1.23 -1.78
N LEU A 58 -19.13 1.04 -2.56
CA LEU A 58 -17.91 1.81 -2.42
C LEU A 58 -18.18 3.31 -2.56
N VAL A 59 -18.86 3.72 -3.63
CA VAL A 59 -19.15 5.13 -3.91
C VAL A 59 -20.04 5.74 -2.81
N GLU A 60 -21.10 5.03 -2.39
CA GLU A 60 -22.00 5.47 -1.31
C GLU A 60 -21.29 5.62 0.02
N ASN A 61 -20.24 4.84 0.27
CA ASN A 61 -19.40 4.92 1.46
C ASN A 61 -18.21 5.89 1.34
N GLY A 62 -18.15 6.69 0.27
CA GLY A 62 -17.18 7.76 0.14
C GLY A 62 -15.85 7.38 -0.50
N TRP A 63 -15.79 6.22 -1.13
CA TRP A 63 -14.65 5.79 -1.93
C TRP A 63 -14.72 6.38 -3.33
N LYS A 64 -13.55 6.70 -3.88
CA LYS A 64 -13.41 7.17 -5.27
C LYS A 64 -12.31 6.39 -5.96
N ILE A 65 -12.50 6.14 -7.25
CA ILE A 65 -11.46 5.55 -8.08
C ILE A 65 -10.24 6.47 -8.06
N GLN A 66 -9.08 5.88 -7.80
CA GLN A 66 -7.80 6.56 -7.83
C GLN A 66 -7.03 6.09 -9.06
N GLY A 67 -6.95 6.96 -10.06
CA GLY A 67 -6.09 6.72 -11.21
C GLY A 67 -4.64 6.98 -10.86
N PHE A 68 -3.77 6.02 -11.18
CA PHE A 68 -2.31 6.18 -11.23
C PHE A 68 -1.74 5.17 -12.23
N PRO A 69 -0.49 5.34 -12.67
CA PRO A 69 0.11 4.43 -13.62
C PRO A 69 -0.05 2.98 -13.16
N GLY A 70 -0.48 2.10 -14.07
CA GLY A 70 -0.73 0.70 -13.75
C GLY A 70 -2.13 0.36 -13.24
N CYS A 71 -3.02 1.35 -13.16
CA CYS A 71 -4.40 1.13 -12.75
C CYS A 71 -5.39 1.67 -13.77
N THR A 72 -6.47 0.94 -13.97
CA THR A 72 -7.64 1.43 -14.71
C THR A 72 -8.27 2.57 -13.92
N SER A 73 -8.53 3.68 -14.59
CA SER A 73 -9.18 4.85 -14.00
C SER A 73 -10.70 4.89 -14.25
N SER A 74 -11.22 3.89 -14.96
CA SER A 74 -12.63 3.81 -15.36
C SER A 74 -13.27 2.51 -14.87
N TRP A 75 -14.44 2.62 -14.23
CA TRP A 75 -15.22 1.46 -13.82
C TRP A 75 -15.67 0.61 -15.02
N ASN A 76 -16.03 1.24 -16.13
CA ASN A 76 -16.45 0.52 -17.33
C ASN A 76 -15.32 -0.31 -17.95
N ASP A 77 -14.11 0.23 -17.98
CA ASP A 77 -12.95 -0.50 -18.48
C ASP A 77 -12.60 -1.66 -17.54
N TYR A 78 -12.65 -1.45 -16.22
CA TYR A 78 -12.46 -2.51 -15.25
C TYR A 78 -13.44 -3.66 -15.47
N LYS A 79 -14.74 -3.38 -15.63
CA LYS A 79 -15.74 -4.43 -15.88
C LYS A 79 -15.50 -5.18 -17.18
N LYS A 80 -15.11 -4.47 -18.22
CA LYS A 80 -14.84 -5.06 -19.53
C LYS A 80 -13.69 -6.07 -19.49
N TYR A 81 -12.66 -5.79 -18.71
CA TYR A 81 -11.44 -6.58 -18.69
C TYR A 81 -11.34 -7.54 -17.49
N SER A 82 -12.03 -7.28 -16.40
CA SER A 82 -11.99 -8.14 -15.20
C SER A 82 -12.74 -9.48 -15.36
N SER A 83 -13.56 -9.61 -16.38
CA SER A 83 -14.26 -10.86 -16.73
C SER A 83 -13.42 -11.85 -17.54
N GLY A 84 -12.21 -11.45 -17.94
CA GLY A 84 -11.26 -12.26 -18.70
C GLY A 84 -10.05 -12.67 -17.88
N ASN A 85 -9.04 -13.20 -18.55
CA ASN A 85 -7.74 -13.43 -17.92
C ASN A 85 -7.18 -12.10 -17.42
N PRO A 86 -6.69 -12.02 -16.18
CA PRO A 86 -6.09 -10.80 -15.67
C PRO A 86 -4.92 -10.41 -16.58
N VAL A 87 -5.04 -9.23 -17.15
CA VAL A 87 -3.95 -8.59 -17.88
C VAL A 87 -3.35 -7.56 -16.93
N GLU A 88 -2.06 -7.48 -16.91
CA GLU A 88 -1.33 -6.49 -16.14
C GLU A 88 -1.89 -5.08 -16.40
N ASN A 89 -2.02 -4.29 -15.35
CA ASN A 89 -2.56 -2.92 -15.38
C ASN A 89 -4.09 -2.79 -15.59
N ILE A 90 -4.85 -3.84 -15.36
CA ILE A 90 -6.33 -3.78 -15.37
C ILE A 90 -6.91 -3.59 -13.97
N GLY A 91 -6.11 -3.74 -12.93
CA GLY A 91 -6.54 -3.53 -11.57
C GLY A 91 -7.17 -2.15 -11.35
N ILE A 92 -8.10 -2.08 -10.43
CA ILE A 92 -8.72 -0.83 -10.02
C ILE A 92 -8.49 -0.59 -8.54
N THR A 93 -8.17 0.65 -8.23
CA THR A 93 -7.92 1.08 -6.86
C THR A 93 -8.88 2.18 -6.47
N PHE A 94 -9.38 2.08 -5.26
CA PHE A 94 -10.18 3.11 -4.62
C PHE A 94 -9.43 3.74 -3.47
N ARG A 95 -9.62 5.04 -3.27
CA ARG A 95 -9.22 5.75 -2.05
C ARG A 95 -10.44 6.28 -1.33
N LEU A 96 -10.42 6.14 -0.01
CA LEU A 96 -11.45 6.72 0.86
C LEU A 96 -11.20 8.22 0.98
N HIS A 97 -12.16 9.03 0.56
CA HIS A 97 -12.10 10.50 0.60
C HIS A 97 -13.00 11.11 1.67
N ASN A 98 -14.09 10.45 2.01
CA ASN A 98 -15.03 10.95 3.01
C ASN A 98 -15.03 10.05 4.24
N TYR A 99 -14.27 10.44 5.25
CA TYR A 99 -14.13 9.69 6.50
C TYR A 99 -15.31 9.99 7.43
N LYS A 100 -16.29 9.12 7.47
CA LYS A 100 -17.47 9.26 8.33
C LYS A 100 -17.20 8.81 9.76
N ASN A 101 -16.30 7.87 9.95
CA ASN A 101 -16.01 7.25 11.23
C ASN A 101 -14.90 7.97 12.00
N LYS A 102 -15.10 8.11 13.32
CA LYS A 102 -14.16 8.81 14.21
C LYS A 102 -12.82 8.09 14.37
N ILE A 103 -12.79 6.74 14.39
CA ILE A 103 -11.54 6.01 14.59
C ILE A 103 -10.66 6.07 13.32
N ILE A 104 -11.26 5.94 12.16
CA ILE A 104 -10.57 6.09 10.88
C ILE A 104 -9.98 7.48 10.76
N LYS A 105 -10.77 8.50 11.09
CA LYS A 105 -10.30 9.89 11.09
C LYS A 105 -9.13 10.08 12.04
N LYS A 106 -9.21 9.60 13.27
CA LYS A 106 -8.14 9.68 14.26
C LYS A 106 -6.86 8.94 13.82
N LEU A 107 -7.00 7.76 13.21
CA LEU A 107 -5.84 7.04 12.67
C LEU A 107 -5.12 7.88 11.60
N LEU A 108 -5.87 8.46 10.67
CA LEU A 108 -5.27 9.28 9.61
C LEU A 108 -4.70 10.60 10.14
N GLU A 109 -5.36 11.23 11.11
CA GLU A 109 -4.84 12.40 11.80
C GLU A 109 -3.50 12.08 12.50
N PHE A 110 -3.43 10.94 13.18
CA PHE A 110 -2.20 10.46 13.78
C PHE A 110 -1.12 10.18 12.75
N MET A 111 -1.42 9.44 11.69
CA MET A 111 -0.46 9.08 10.64
C MET A 111 -0.01 10.30 9.80
N ASN A 112 -0.74 11.40 9.83
CA ASN A 112 -0.34 12.67 9.21
C ASN A 112 0.19 13.68 10.26
N SER A 113 0.38 13.26 11.51
CA SER A 113 0.89 14.15 12.57
C SER A 113 2.38 14.43 12.41
N ASN A 114 2.81 15.56 12.95
CA ASN A 114 4.22 15.92 12.98
C ASN A 114 5.06 14.90 13.77
N GLU A 115 4.51 14.33 14.82
CA GLU A 115 5.17 13.35 15.67
C GLU A 115 5.45 12.04 14.89
N PHE A 116 4.46 11.54 14.16
CA PHE A 116 4.62 10.36 13.32
C PHE A 116 5.65 10.62 12.21
N HIS A 117 5.52 11.74 11.52
CA HIS A 117 6.45 12.16 10.48
C HIS A 117 7.89 12.27 11.00
N LYS A 118 8.08 12.96 12.12
CA LYS A 118 9.38 13.14 12.78
C LYS A 118 9.98 11.78 13.16
N THR A 119 9.18 10.90 13.76
CA THR A 119 9.65 9.57 14.19
C THR A 119 10.15 8.74 12.98
N LEU A 120 9.45 8.76 11.85
CA LEU A 120 9.90 8.09 10.63
C LEU A 120 11.17 8.71 10.07
N LYS A 121 11.26 10.05 10.00
CA LYS A 121 12.46 10.75 9.53
C LYS A 121 13.69 10.40 10.37
N GLU A 122 13.56 10.44 11.69
CA GLU A 122 14.65 10.08 12.62
C GLU A 122 15.06 8.62 12.44
N LYS A 123 14.09 7.71 12.34
CA LYS A 123 14.34 6.29 12.18
C LYS A 123 15.13 5.95 10.91
N PHE A 124 14.77 6.56 9.79
CA PHE A 124 15.40 6.34 8.48
C PHE A 124 16.50 7.35 8.15
N LYS A 125 16.82 8.26 9.07
CA LYS A 125 17.83 9.33 8.88
C LYS A 125 17.57 10.17 7.63
N ILE A 126 16.31 10.57 7.46
CA ILE A 126 15.88 11.45 6.37
C ILE A 126 16.05 12.89 6.84
N TYR A 127 16.98 13.63 6.24
CA TYR A 127 17.33 15.00 6.64
C TYR A 127 16.63 16.05 5.77
N GLU A 128 16.19 15.68 4.59
CA GLU A 128 15.51 16.55 3.64
C GLU A 128 14.18 17.06 4.19
N GLU A 129 13.73 18.20 3.73
CA GLU A 129 12.36 18.65 3.96
C GLU A 129 11.41 17.76 3.18
N THR A 130 10.43 17.21 3.88
CA THR A 130 9.47 16.27 3.31
C THR A 130 8.08 16.56 3.84
N THR A 131 7.08 16.09 3.12
CA THR A 131 5.69 16.07 3.56
C THR A 131 5.23 14.62 3.70
N ILE A 132 4.25 14.38 4.57
CA ILE A 132 3.63 13.07 4.73
C ILE A 132 2.22 13.08 4.15
N ILE A 133 1.85 12.04 3.44
CA ILE A 133 0.51 11.85 2.88
C ILE A 133 0.08 10.42 3.20
N SER A 134 -1.00 10.29 3.96
CA SER A 134 -1.62 9.00 4.28
C SER A 134 -2.98 8.89 3.61
N ALA A 135 -3.29 7.71 3.12
CA ALA A 135 -4.60 7.42 2.55
C ALA A 135 -4.99 5.97 2.82
N ILE A 136 -6.28 5.71 2.95
CA ILE A 136 -6.80 4.34 2.97
C ILE A 136 -7.14 3.95 1.54
N GLN A 137 -6.62 2.82 1.12
CA GLN A 137 -6.74 2.30 -0.24
C GLN A 137 -7.40 0.92 -0.21
N LYS A 138 -8.23 0.64 -1.18
CA LYS A 138 -8.83 -0.66 -1.44
C LYS A 138 -8.58 -1.06 -2.88
N ASN A 139 -7.99 -2.22 -3.06
CA ASN A 139 -7.77 -2.81 -4.37
C ASN A 139 -8.83 -3.89 -4.60
N LEU A 140 -9.40 -3.96 -5.79
CA LEU A 140 -10.33 -5.02 -6.14
C LEU A 140 -9.63 -6.15 -6.88
N THR A 141 -10.36 -7.24 -7.08
CA THR A 141 -9.89 -8.44 -7.80
C THR A 141 -9.21 -8.08 -9.12
N GLY A 142 -8.10 -8.73 -9.41
CA GLY A 142 -7.29 -8.48 -10.60
C GLY A 142 -6.34 -7.29 -10.48
N TYR A 143 -6.27 -6.62 -9.32
CA TYR A 143 -5.24 -5.62 -9.10
C TYR A 143 -3.88 -6.29 -9.00
N GLU A 144 -3.02 -5.93 -9.90
CA GLU A 144 -1.61 -6.31 -9.91
C GLU A 144 -0.79 -5.13 -10.41
N ILE A 145 0.36 -4.92 -9.83
CA ILE A 145 1.33 -3.95 -10.30
C ILE A 145 2.69 -4.62 -10.40
N SER A 146 3.31 -4.50 -11.56
CA SER A 146 4.63 -5.08 -11.82
C SER A 146 5.70 -4.55 -10.86
N PRO A 147 6.77 -5.33 -10.66
CA PRO A 147 7.93 -4.89 -9.90
C PRO A 147 8.43 -3.53 -10.35
N HIS A 148 8.54 -2.61 -9.41
CA HIS A 148 9.03 -1.25 -9.69
C HIS A 148 9.60 -0.62 -8.41
N PRO A 149 10.58 0.24 -8.52
CA PRO A 149 10.92 1.15 -7.45
C PRO A 149 9.94 2.32 -7.44
N ASP A 150 9.66 2.85 -6.28
CA ASP A 150 8.88 4.10 -6.16
C ASP A 150 9.55 5.26 -6.91
N ILE A 151 8.78 6.29 -7.23
CA ILE A 151 9.31 7.51 -7.87
C ILE A 151 10.36 8.17 -6.98
N ARG A 152 11.32 8.88 -7.60
CA ARG A 152 12.47 9.45 -6.88
C ARG A 152 12.11 10.52 -5.85
N GLN A 153 10.93 11.13 -5.99
CA GLN A 153 10.42 12.13 -5.05
C GLN A 153 9.95 11.52 -3.72
N LYS A 154 9.72 10.22 -3.67
CA LYS A 154 9.35 9.53 -2.43
C LYS A 154 10.62 9.12 -1.67
N CYS A 155 10.81 9.68 -0.48
CA CYS A 155 11.89 9.27 0.43
C CYS A 155 11.57 7.97 1.17
N LEU A 156 10.29 7.75 1.48
CA LEU A 156 9.80 6.59 2.22
C LEU A 156 8.36 6.29 1.82
N THR A 157 8.06 5.02 1.67
CA THR A 157 6.69 4.51 1.55
C THR A 157 6.39 3.62 2.76
N TYR A 158 5.23 3.78 3.36
CA TYR A 158 4.76 2.86 4.38
C TYR A 158 3.42 2.27 3.96
N LEU A 159 3.22 1.02 4.30
CA LEU A 159 2.02 0.25 4.05
C LEU A 159 1.55 -0.35 5.37
N LEU A 160 0.26 -0.23 5.64
CA LEU A 160 -0.39 -0.84 6.77
C LEU A 160 -1.51 -1.73 6.25
N ASN A 161 -1.36 -3.02 6.44
CA ASN A 161 -2.43 -3.96 6.13
C ASN A 161 -3.48 -3.89 7.24
N ILE A 162 -4.74 -3.61 6.86
CA ILE A 162 -5.88 -3.54 7.78
C ILE A 162 -6.93 -4.62 7.49
N ASN A 163 -6.59 -5.61 6.68
CA ASN A 163 -7.44 -6.77 6.47
C ASN A 163 -7.48 -7.61 7.75
N ASN A 164 -8.66 -8.11 8.07
CA ASN A 164 -8.89 -8.92 9.27
C ASN A 164 -9.49 -10.29 8.89
N ASN A 165 -9.17 -10.79 7.70
CA ASN A 165 -9.67 -12.07 7.23
C ASN A 165 -8.51 -13.02 6.95
N SER A 166 -8.43 -14.13 7.68
CA SER A 166 -7.42 -15.17 7.47
C SER A 166 -7.52 -15.85 6.08
N GLU A 167 -8.65 -15.76 5.40
CA GLU A 167 -8.79 -16.27 4.03
C GLU A 167 -7.93 -15.48 3.04
N ILE A 168 -7.63 -14.20 3.33
CA ILE A 168 -6.79 -13.35 2.49
C ILE A 168 -5.35 -13.85 2.45
N GLU A 169 -4.87 -14.51 3.50
CA GLU A 169 -3.53 -15.11 3.55
C GLU A 169 -3.32 -16.13 2.41
N ASN A 170 -4.39 -16.79 1.98
CA ASN A 170 -4.35 -17.77 0.90
C ASN A 170 -4.42 -17.16 -0.51
N LEU A 171 -4.68 -15.86 -0.63
CA LEU A 171 -4.94 -15.20 -1.93
C LEU A 171 -3.69 -14.53 -2.54
N ASP A 172 -2.53 -14.62 -1.90
CA ASP A 172 -1.28 -13.95 -2.35
C ASP A 172 -1.46 -12.45 -2.71
N CYS A 173 -2.32 -11.77 -1.94
CA CYS A 173 -2.60 -10.33 -2.11
C CYS A 173 -1.58 -9.45 -1.38
N ASN A 174 -0.34 -9.88 -1.33
CA ASN A 174 0.70 -9.30 -0.49
C ASN A 174 1.57 -8.29 -1.25
N THR A 175 2.20 -7.38 -0.52
CA THR A 175 3.29 -6.57 -1.06
C THR A 175 4.58 -7.38 -1.05
N HIS A 176 5.17 -7.54 -2.21
CA HIS A 176 6.42 -8.26 -2.36
C HIS A 176 7.62 -7.33 -2.29
N LEU A 177 8.56 -7.62 -1.40
CA LEU A 177 9.87 -6.98 -1.38
C LEU A 177 10.80 -7.77 -2.30
N LEU A 178 11.32 -7.10 -3.31
CA LEU A 178 11.97 -7.73 -4.46
C LEU A 178 13.43 -7.32 -4.57
N GLU A 179 14.24 -8.22 -5.07
CA GLU A 179 15.61 -7.97 -5.48
C GLU A 179 15.79 -8.41 -6.93
N PHE A 180 16.57 -7.67 -7.71
CA PHE A 180 16.94 -8.11 -9.07
C PHE A 180 17.75 -9.40 -9.02
N LYS A 181 17.44 -10.35 -9.90
CA LYS A 181 18.33 -11.47 -10.17
C LYS A 181 19.68 -10.96 -10.69
N ASP A 182 20.76 -11.66 -10.39
CA ASP A 182 22.12 -11.21 -10.66
C ASP A 182 22.34 -10.72 -12.11
N LYS A 183 21.79 -11.43 -13.07
CA LYS A 183 21.88 -11.06 -14.49
C LYS A 183 21.20 -9.74 -14.86
N TYR A 184 20.37 -9.18 -13.99
CA TYR A 184 19.64 -7.93 -14.21
C TYR A 184 20.05 -6.81 -13.26
N LYS A 185 20.98 -7.04 -12.32
CA LYS A 185 21.47 -6.02 -11.36
C LYS A 185 22.04 -4.78 -12.04
N TYR A 186 22.54 -4.92 -13.25
CA TYR A 186 23.04 -3.79 -14.04
C TYR A 186 21.98 -2.71 -14.30
N ILE A 187 20.68 -3.06 -14.28
CA ILE A 187 19.56 -2.11 -14.44
C ILE A 187 19.50 -1.20 -13.21
N GLN A 188 19.60 -1.77 -12.01
CA GLN A 188 19.64 -1.00 -10.77
C GLN A 188 20.86 -0.07 -10.76
N GLU A 189 22.03 -0.59 -11.10
CA GLU A 189 23.26 0.22 -11.20
C GLU A 189 23.12 1.36 -12.21
N TYR A 190 22.50 1.11 -13.35
CA TYR A 190 22.23 2.12 -14.36
C TYR A 190 21.34 3.25 -13.79
N TRP A 191 20.25 2.89 -13.10
CA TRP A 191 19.38 3.86 -12.47
C TRP A 191 20.05 4.64 -11.33
N GLU A 192 20.96 4.03 -10.61
CA GLU A 192 21.71 4.68 -9.54
C GLU A 192 22.71 5.71 -10.07
N LYS A 193 23.35 5.37 -11.20
CA LYS A 193 24.32 6.27 -11.86
C LYS A 193 23.66 7.40 -12.67
N ASN A 194 22.45 7.19 -13.16
CA ASN A 194 21.73 8.13 -14.03
C ASN A 194 20.46 8.65 -13.33
N LYS A 195 20.62 9.66 -12.47
CA LYS A 195 19.54 10.18 -11.62
C LYS A 195 18.44 10.91 -12.39
N ASP A 196 18.72 11.39 -13.58
CA ASP A 196 17.81 12.04 -14.52
C ASP A 196 16.92 11.05 -15.29
N VAL A 197 17.30 9.78 -15.31
CA VAL A 197 16.51 8.72 -15.97
C VAL A 197 15.36 8.28 -15.06
N ASN A 198 14.16 8.20 -15.64
CA ASN A 198 13.01 7.63 -14.95
C ASN A 198 13.20 6.12 -14.74
N ARG A 199 12.94 5.67 -13.53
CA ARG A 199 12.83 4.24 -13.23
C ARG A 199 11.47 3.74 -13.72
N CYS A 200 11.44 2.55 -14.26
CA CYS A 200 10.23 1.95 -14.83
C CYS A 200 9.90 0.62 -14.18
N TRP A 201 8.77 0.09 -14.52
CA TRP A 201 8.38 -1.27 -14.18
C TRP A 201 9.25 -2.26 -14.92
N VAL A 202 9.44 -3.41 -14.31
CA VAL A 202 10.21 -4.52 -14.89
C VAL A 202 9.41 -5.82 -14.80
N PRO A 203 9.70 -6.80 -15.67
CA PRO A 203 9.06 -8.11 -15.60
C PRO A 203 9.33 -8.82 -14.26
N TRP A 204 8.35 -9.56 -13.77
CA TRP A 204 8.48 -10.39 -12.57
C TRP A 204 9.64 -11.38 -12.65
N GLU A 205 9.91 -11.93 -13.84
CA GLU A 205 10.98 -12.88 -14.09
C GLU A 205 12.37 -12.29 -13.86
N TRP A 206 12.50 -10.96 -13.76
CA TRP A 206 13.77 -10.30 -13.50
C TRP A 206 14.09 -10.18 -12.01
N CYS A 207 13.11 -10.48 -11.16
CA CYS A 207 13.22 -10.32 -9.71
C CYS A 207 13.10 -11.66 -8.98
N ASN A 208 13.66 -11.69 -7.77
CA ASN A 208 13.39 -12.67 -6.75
C ASN A 208 12.54 -12.01 -5.65
N THR A 209 11.50 -12.68 -5.21
CA THR A 209 10.78 -12.27 -4.00
C THR A 209 11.62 -12.66 -2.78
N ILE A 210 12.05 -11.68 -2.03
CA ILE A 210 12.82 -11.87 -0.80
C ILE A 210 11.87 -12.00 0.39
N LYS A 211 10.81 -11.20 0.40
CA LYS A 211 9.79 -11.22 1.44
C LYS A 211 8.44 -10.82 0.88
N LYS A 212 7.40 -11.43 1.43
CA LYS A 212 6.01 -10.98 1.29
C LYS A 212 5.58 -10.33 2.61
N ASN A 213 4.91 -9.20 2.54
CA ASN A 213 4.31 -8.59 3.72
C ASN A 213 2.95 -9.23 3.96
N GLU A 214 2.85 -10.03 4.98
CA GLU A 214 1.64 -10.74 5.43
C GLU A 214 0.70 -9.83 6.23
#